data_e00dc8ccfd03e8d1706a35171a591983
#
_entry.id   e00dc8ccfd03e8d1706a35171a591983
#
_cell.length_a   1.000
_cell.length_b   1.000
_cell.length_c   1.000
_cell.angle_alpha   90.00
_cell.angle_beta   90.00
_cell.angle_gamma   90.00
#
_symmetry.space_group_name_H-M   'P 1'
#
loop_
_entity.id
_entity.type
_entity.pdbx_description
1 polymer ?
#
loop_
_entity_poly.entity_id
_entity_poly.type
_entity_poly.pdbx_seq_one_letter_code
_entity_poly.pdbx_strand_id
1 'polypeptide(L)'
;MSSNYIRFDWAMKRLLRNKANFAVLEGFLTTLLNEKIIIRKLLESESNQEDEFDKYNRVDMLAENSKGELILIEVQNNNEYAYFQRMLFGTSKLVTEYINRGEGYDKVRKVYSVNIVYFSLGSGKDTVYHGKTEFRGIHQGDMLELTPFQKQTFKVDTVSQLYPEYYILKVNDFNQVAKSPLEEWIYYLNTGDIPDSATAPGLTRSEERRVGKECRSRWSPYH
;
A
#
# COMPACT_ATOMS: atom_id res chain seq x y z
N MET A 1 7.34 27.07 -9.34
CA MET A 1 7.16 26.49 -7.99
C MET A 1 7.57 25.02 -8.08
N SER A 2 8.83 24.72 -7.89
CA SER A 2 9.34 23.37 -8.08
C SER A 2 9.82 22.82 -6.76
N SER A 3 9.37 21.60 -6.44
CA SER A 3 10.18 20.54 -5.88
C SER A 3 10.22 20.30 -4.38
N ASN A 4 9.15 20.51 -3.65
CA ASN A 4 9.03 19.85 -2.34
C ASN A 4 8.64 18.36 -2.48
N TYR A 5 7.99 17.96 -3.59
CA TYR A 5 7.47 16.62 -3.84
C TYR A 5 8.57 15.53 -3.94
N ILE A 6 9.69 15.80 -4.61
CA ILE A 6 10.78 14.80 -4.77
C ILE A 6 11.41 14.44 -3.42
N ARG A 7 11.47 15.42 -2.50
CA ARG A 7 12.03 15.20 -1.15
C ARG A 7 11.09 14.40 -0.27
N PHE A 8 9.78 14.57 -0.45
CA PHE A 8 8.78 13.87 0.33
C PHE A 8 8.67 12.39 -0.05
N ASP A 9 8.68 12.04 -1.33
CA ASP A 9 8.73 10.66 -1.81
C ASP A 9 9.92 9.89 -1.19
N TRP A 10 11.11 10.47 -1.25
CA TRP A 10 12.29 9.86 -0.65
C TRP A 10 12.17 9.72 0.88
N ALA A 11 11.64 10.72 1.55
CA ALA A 11 11.42 10.71 3.00
C ALA A 11 10.40 9.64 3.40
N MET A 12 9.30 9.53 2.64
CA MET A 12 8.27 8.50 2.85
C MET A 12 8.81 7.10 2.61
N LYS A 13 9.49 6.85 1.51
CA LYS A 13 10.13 5.56 1.22
C LYS A 13 11.09 5.15 2.34
N ARG A 14 11.85 6.10 2.85
CA ARG A 14 12.78 5.87 3.95
C ARG A 14 12.05 5.66 5.28
N LEU A 15 11.02 6.45 5.57
CA LEU A 15 10.20 6.32 6.75
C LEU A 15 9.57 4.93 6.83
N LEU A 16 8.96 4.52 5.74
CA LEU A 16 8.26 3.24 5.64
C LEU A 16 9.22 2.03 5.69
N ARG A 17 10.46 2.17 5.20
CA ARG A 17 11.49 1.10 5.21
C ARG A 17 12.22 0.94 6.55
N ASN A 18 12.14 1.90 7.44
CA ASN A 18 12.85 1.81 8.70
C ASN A 18 12.08 0.96 9.71
N LYS A 19 12.67 -0.15 10.17
CA LYS A 19 12.08 -1.03 11.19
C LYS A 19 11.66 -0.31 12.46
N ALA A 20 12.34 0.79 12.82
CA ALA A 20 11.98 1.62 13.97
C ALA A 20 10.62 2.33 13.78
N ASN A 21 10.10 2.40 12.56
CA ASN A 21 8.87 3.10 12.22
C ASN A 21 7.72 2.15 11.82
N PHE A 22 7.81 0.86 12.14
CA PHE A 22 6.73 -0.09 11.85
C PHE A 22 5.39 0.37 12.42
N ALA A 23 5.37 1.01 13.59
CA ALA A 23 4.14 1.54 14.16
C ALA A 23 3.43 2.57 13.25
N VAL A 24 4.19 3.39 12.53
CA VAL A 24 3.66 4.36 11.55
C VAL A 24 3.07 3.62 10.36
N LEU A 25 3.80 2.67 9.80
CA LEU A 25 3.33 1.84 8.69
C LEU A 25 2.10 1.01 9.07
N GLU A 26 2.13 0.37 10.23
CA GLU A 26 1.00 -0.40 10.77
C GLU A 26 -0.23 0.48 11.00
N GLY A 27 -0.04 1.70 11.51
CA GLY A 27 -1.11 2.68 11.69
C GLY A 27 -1.75 3.09 10.38
N PHE A 28 -0.95 3.40 9.36
CA PHE A 28 -1.40 3.70 8.01
C PHE A 28 -2.20 2.55 7.41
N LEU A 29 -1.61 1.35 7.38
CA LEU A 29 -2.25 0.18 6.79
C LEU A 29 -3.50 -0.26 7.56
N THR A 30 -3.49 -0.18 8.89
CA THR A 30 -4.66 -0.46 9.74
C THR A 30 -5.82 0.47 9.39
N THR A 31 -5.52 1.76 9.19
CA THR A 31 -6.53 2.75 8.80
C THR A 31 -7.05 2.50 7.38
N LEU A 32 -6.15 2.24 6.42
CA LEU A 32 -6.51 2.03 5.02
C LEU A 32 -7.29 0.75 4.78
N LEU A 33 -6.84 -0.36 5.37
CA LEU A 33 -7.45 -1.68 5.18
C LEU A 33 -8.65 -1.92 6.11
N ASN A 34 -8.88 -0.99 7.06
CA ASN A 34 -9.93 -1.09 8.08
C ASN A 34 -9.85 -2.41 8.89
N GLU A 35 -8.64 -2.91 9.11
CA GLU A 35 -8.35 -4.06 9.94
C GLU A 35 -6.97 -3.90 10.60
N LYS A 36 -6.80 -4.49 11.79
CA LYS A 36 -5.52 -4.40 12.52
C LYS A 36 -4.41 -5.11 11.75
N ILE A 37 -3.43 -4.33 11.30
CA ILE A 37 -2.23 -4.81 10.61
C ILE A 37 -1.05 -4.81 11.57
N ILE A 38 -0.33 -5.92 11.61
CA ILE A 38 0.94 -6.08 12.33
C ILE A 38 1.97 -6.58 11.33
N ILE A 39 3.02 -5.82 11.12
CA ILE A 39 4.09 -6.17 10.18
C ILE A 39 5.07 -7.13 10.84
N ARG A 40 5.25 -8.30 10.26
CA ARG A 40 6.26 -9.28 10.70
C ARG A 40 7.64 -8.93 10.19
N LYS A 41 7.72 -8.63 8.90
CA LYS A 41 8.98 -8.36 8.21
C LYS A 41 8.75 -7.52 6.97
N LEU A 42 9.76 -6.75 6.61
CA LEU A 42 9.91 -6.23 5.27
C LEU A 42 10.64 -7.29 4.44
N LEU A 43 10.14 -7.52 3.23
CA LEU A 43 10.71 -8.45 2.28
C LEU A 43 11.53 -7.66 1.27
N GLU A 44 12.66 -8.20 0.86
CA GLU A 44 13.37 -7.72 -0.31
C GLU A 44 12.71 -8.36 -1.53
N SER A 45 12.27 -7.57 -2.47
CA SER A 45 11.81 -8.09 -3.75
C SER A 45 13.04 -8.52 -4.55
N GLU A 46 13.14 -9.80 -4.90
CA GLU A 46 14.23 -10.35 -5.73
C GLU A 46 14.30 -9.72 -7.13
N SER A 47 13.24 -9.04 -7.55
CA SER A 47 13.21 -8.26 -8.79
C SER A 47 14.25 -7.14 -8.85
N ASN A 48 15.06 -6.96 -7.82
CA ASN A 48 16.13 -5.96 -7.80
C ASN A 48 17.46 -6.40 -8.41
N GLN A 49 17.66 -7.66 -8.84
CA GLN A 49 19.01 -8.16 -9.18
C GLN A 49 19.18 -8.83 -10.54
N GLU A 50 18.15 -9.19 -11.29
CA GLU A 50 18.37 -10.14 -12.39
C GLU A 50 18.49 -9.56 -13.81
N ASP A 51 18.10 -8.31 -14.12
CA ASP A 51 18.33 -7.75 -15.45
C ASP A 51 18.46 -6.23 -15.47
N GLU A 52 19.46 -5.74 -16.22
CA GLU A 52 19.66 -4.32 -16.53
C GLU A 52 18.46 -3.70 -17.27
N PHE A 53 17.59 -4.54 -17.84
CA PHE A 53 16.32 -4.18 -18.50
C PHE A 53 15.13 -4.07 -17.56
N ASP A 54 15.20 -4.61 -16.34
CA ASP A 54 14.12 -4.60 -15.34
C ASP A 54 14.06 -3.29 -14.52
N LYS A 55 14.60 -2.20 -15.07
CA LYS A 55 14.64 -0.86 -14.43
C LYS A 55 13.26 -0.30 -14.07
N TYR A 56 12.19 -0.89 -14.59
CA TYR A 56 10.81 -0.38 -14.45
C TYR A 56 9.97 -1.00 -13.35
N ASN A 57 10.45 -2.05 -12.67
CA ASN A 57 9.65 -2.81 -11.69
C ASN A 57 10.21 -2.79 -10.26
N ARG A 58 10.79 -1.69 -9.83
CA ARG A 58 11.19 -1.56 -8.44
C ARG A 58 9.95 -1.42 -7.56
N VAL A 59 9.64 -2.48 -6.84
CA VAL A 59 8.72 -2.45 -5.71
C VAL A 59 9.30 -1.51 -4.66
N ASP A 60 8.56 -0.48 -4.30
CA ASP A 60 9.05 0.47 -3.30
C ASP A 60 9.17 -0.18 -1.93
N MET A 61 8.18 -1.00 -1.57
CA MET A 61 8.21 -1.78 -0.33
C MET A 61 7.29 -3.00 -0.42
N LEU A 62 7.78 -4.13 0.07
CA LEU A 62 7.00 -5.34 0.27
C LEU A 62 7.05 -5.73 1.75
N ALA A 63 5.91 -5.93 2.35
CA ALA A 63 5.76 -6.35 3.74
C ALA A 63 4.97 -7.65 3.85
N GLU A 64 5.23 -8.40 4.92
CA GLU A 64 4.41 -9.54 5.34
C GLU A 64 3.78 -9.23 6.68
N ASN A 65 2.45 -9.36 6.78
CA ASN A 65 1.73 -9.18 8.02
C ASN A 65 1.67 -10.45 8.89
N SER A 66 1.07 -10.33 10.07
CA SER A 66 0.95 -11.45 11.02
C SER A 66 0.10 -12.63 10.53
N LYS A 67 -0.74 -12.41 9.52
CA LYS A 67 -1.54 -13.46 8.87
C LYS A 67 -0.77 -14.17 7.74
N GLY A 68 0.44 -13.71 7.41
CA GLY A 68 1.23 -14.20 6.29
C GLY A 68 0.80 -13.63 4.94
N GLU A 69 -0.03 -12.59 4.91
CA GLU A 69 -0.45 -11.90 3.70
C GLU A 69 0.64 -10.92 3.23
N LEU A 70 0.72 -10.70 1.93
CA LEU A 70 1.70 -9.81 1.30
C LEU A 70 1.08 -8.43 1.10
N ILE A 71 1.82 -7.39 1.44
CA ILE A 71 1.42 -6.00 1.24
C ILE A 71 2.49 -5.31 0.40
N LEU A 72 2.13 -5.06 -0.86
CA LEU A 72 2.94 -4.32 -1.82
C LEU A 72 2.57 -2.84 -1.71
N ILE A 73 3.54 -1.98 -1.44
CA ILE A 73 3.33 -0.54 -1.38
C ILE A 73 4.22 0.11 -2.43
N GLU A 74 3.60 0.86 -3.33
CA GLU A 74 4.28 1.65 -4.36
C GLU A 74 3.97 3.13 -4.16
N VAL A 75 5.00 3.97 -4.27
CA VAL A 75 4.88 5.43 -4.24
C VAL A 75 5.39 5.96 -5.58
N GLN A 76 4.51 6.58 -6.36
CA GLN A 76 4.82 7.02 -7.70
C GLN A 76 4.52 8.50 -7.90
N ASN A 77 5.57 9.26 -8.23
CA ASN A 77 5.48 10.70 -8.47
C ASN A 77 5.28 11.06 -9.95
N ASN A 78 5.89 10.27 -10.83
CA ASN A 78 5.86 10.55 -12.25
C ASN A 78 4.63 9.91 -12.90
N ASN A 79 3.98 10.65 -13.78
CA ASN A 79 2.88 10.13 -14.57
C ASN A 79 3.37 8.94 -15.43
N GLU A 80 2.68 7.82 -15.29
CA GLU A 80 2.93 6.60 -16.05
C GLU A 80 1.64 6.18 -16.76
N TYR A 81 1.67 6.18 -18.08
CA TYR A 81 0.49 5.88 -18.91
C TYR A 81 -0.06 4.46 -18.65
N ALA A 82 0.82 3.49 -18.46
CA ALA A 82 0.47 2.08 -18.25
C ALA A 82 0.39 1.69 -16.77
N TYR A 83 0.08 2.63 -15.87
CA TYR A 83 0.17 2.36 -14.43
C TYR A 83 -0.79 1.26 -13.94
N PHE A 84 -1.99 1.15 -14.50
CA PHE A 84 -2.91 0.05 -14.18
C PHE A 84 -2.33 -1.32 -14.55
N GLN A 85 -1.68 -1.41 -15.71
CA GLN A 85 -1.02 -2.64 -16.14
C GLN A 85 0.19 -2.96 -15.26
N ARG A 86 0.93 -1.95 -14.82
CA ARG A 86 2.03 -2.10 -13.87
C ARG A 86 1.54 -2.66 -12.53
N MET A 87 0.47 -2.13 -11.97
CA MET A 87 -0.17 -2.65 -10.75
C MET A 87 -0.54 -4.13 -10.89
N LEU A 88 -1.19 -4.50 -12.01
CA LEU A 88 -1.56 -5.87 -12.30
C LEU A 88 -0.33 -6.77 -12.42
N PHE A 89 0.69 -6.34 -13.16
CA PHE A 89 1.92 -7.10 -13.35
C PHE A 89 2.65 -7.34 -12.02
N GLY A 90 2.87 -6.29 -11.22
CA GLY A 90 3.54 -6.40 -9.92
C GLY A 90 2.83 -7.36 -8.97
N THR A 91 1.50 -7.28 -8.93
CA THR A 91 0.68 -8.18 -8.11
C THR A 91 0.76 -9.63 -8.59
N SER A 92 0.69 -9.84 -9.90
CA SER A 92 0.78 -11.19 -10.51
C SER A 92 2.16 -11.81 -10.28
N LYS A 93 3.22 -11.02 -10.37
CA LYS A 93 4.58 -11.47 -10.08
C LYS A 93 4.70 -11.96 -8.64
N LEU A 94 4.18 -11.21 -7.67
CA LEU A 94 4.18 -11.63 -6.26
C LEU A 94 3.40 -12.93 -6.04
N VAL A 95 2.24 -13.09 -6.67
CA VAL A 95 1.46 -14.34 -6.57
C VAL A 95 2.29 -15.53 -7.04
N THR A 96 3.07 -15.39 -8.10
CA THR A 96 3.89 -16.48 -8.65
C THR A 96 5.23 -16.66 -7.91
N GLU A 97 5.82 -15.60 -7.40
CA GLU A 97 7.11 -15.62 -6.70
C GLU A 97 7.00 -16.29 -5.31
N TYR A 98 5.86 -16.11 -4.64
CA TYR A 98 5.63 -16.61 -3.29
C TYR A 98 4.86 -17.94 -3.22
N ILE A 99 4.79 -18.67 -4.31
CA ILE A 99 4.36 -20.08 -4.36
C ILE A 99 5.52 -20.95 -4.87
N ASN A 100 5.91 -21.98 -4.11
CA ASN A 100 7.00 -22.84 -4.54
C ASN A 100 6.52 -23.86 -5.59
N ARG A 101 7.44 -24.28 -6.45
CA ARG A 101 7.15 -25.30 -7.46
C ARG A 101 6.74 -26.61 -6.80
N GLY A 102 5.56 -27.10 -7.13
CA GLY A 102 4.99 -28.33 -6.57
C GLY A 102 4.11 -28.12 -5.34
N GLU A 103 3.98 -26.91 -4.83
CA GLU A 103 2.97 -26.61 -3.82
C GLU A 103 1.56 -26.56 -4.42
N GLY A 104 0.56 -26.89 -3.60
CA GLY A 104 -0.85 -26.76 -3.98
C GLY A 104 -1.28 -25.29 -4.12
N TYR A 105 -2.28 -25.03 -4.95
CA TYR A 105 -2.83 -23.67 -5.13
C TYR A 105 -3.45 -23.08 -3.87
N ASP A 106 -3.73 -23.89 -2.85
CA ASP A 106 -4.14 -23.44 -1.52
C ASP A 106 -3.06 -22.63 -0.79
N LYS A 107 -1.81 -22.66 -1.29
CA LYS A 107 -0.66 -21.90 -0.77
C LYS A 107 -0.50 -20.51 -1.44
N VAL A 108 -1.32 -20.19 -2.44
CA VAL A 108 -1.34 -18.83 -3.00
C VAL A 108 -1.69 -17.83 -1.90
N ARG A 109 -0.83 -16.85 -1.71
CA ARG A 109 -0.96 -15.87 -0.62
C ARG A 109 -1.82 -14.69 -1.05
N LYS A 110 -2.61 -14.18 -0.13
CA LYS A 110 -3.31 -12.90 -0.31
C LYS A 110 -2.30 -11.78 -0.55
N VAL A 111 -2.60 -10.92 -1.53
CA VAL A 111 -1.80 -9.73 -1.84
C VAL A 111 -2.68 -8.49 -1.74
N TYR A 112 -2.23 -7.50 -0.96
CA TYR A 112 -2.74 -6.14 -0.99
C TYR A 112 -1.76 -5.27 -1.78
N SER A 113 -2.25 -4.59 -2.81
CA SER A 113 -1.48 -3.63 -3.61
C SER A 113 -1.92 -2.22 -3.23
N VAL A 114 -1.07 -1.49 -2.53
CA VAL A 114 -1.30 -0.12 -2.06
C VAL A 114 -0.49 0.82 -2.95
N ASN A 115 -1.18 1.68 -3.69
CA ASN A 115 -0.59 2.54 -4.71
C ASN A 115 -0.82 4.01 -4.34
N ILE A 116 0.24 4.69 -3.94
CA ILE A 116 0.23 6.10 -3.57
C ILE A 116 0.74 6.89 -4.77
N VAL A 117 -0.16 7.61 -5.45
CA VAL A 117 0.17 8.33 -6.68
C VAL A 117 0.05 9.83 -6.51
N TYR A 118 1.07 10.55 -7.00
CA TYR A 118 1.17 12.01 -7.00
C TYR A 118 0.90 12.61 -8.39
N PHE A 119 0.13 11.92 -9.20
CA PHE A 119 -0.32 12.38 -10.52
C PHE A 119 -1.78 11.99 -10.74
N SER A 120 -2.43 12.62 -11.73
CA SER A 120 -3.80 12.28 -12.08
C SER A 120 -3.86 10.91 -12.73
N LEU A 121 -4.46 9.94 -12.04
CA LEU A 121 -4.67 8.58 -12.52
C LEU A 121 -6.16 8.33 -12.77
N GLY A 122 -6.50 8.11 -14.04
CA GLY A 122 -7.88 7.89 -14.44
C GLY A 122 -8.79 9.11 -14.20
N SER A 123 -10.07 8.94 -14.47
CA SER A 123 -11.10 9.95 -14.23
C SER A 123 -12.03 9.50 -13.11
N GLY A 124 -12.13 10.28 -12.06
CA GLY A 124 -12.98 10.00 -10.90
C GLY A 124 -12.83 11.09 -9.86
N LYS A 125 -13.84 11.26 -8.99
CA LYS A 125 -13.91 12.39 -8.05
C LYS A 125 -13.32 12.06 -6.67
N ASP A 126 -13.15 10.77 -6.37
CA ASP A 126 -12.64 10.34 -5.08
C ASP A 126 -11.10 10.39 -5.05
N THR A 127 -10.56 10.49 -3.86
CA THR A 127 -9.11 10.44 -3.59
C THR A 127 -8.63 9.04 -3.29
N VAL A 128 -9.51 8.13 -2.87
CA VAL A 128 -9.18 6.74 -2.56
C VAL A 128 -10.10 5.80 -3.32
N TYR A 129 -9.51 4.85 -4.02
CA TYR A 129 -10.23 3.80 -4.73
C TYR A 129 -9.83 2.44 -4.20
N HIS A 130 -10.81 1.57 -3.97
CA HIS A 130 -10.62 0.19 -3.58
C HIS A 130 -11.13 -0.74 -4.67
N GLY A 131 -10.24 -1.59 -5.19
CA GLY A 131 -10.55 -2.61 -6.18
C GLY A 131 -10.46 -4.01 -5.59
N LYS A 132 -11.50 -4.81 -5.77
CA LYS A 132 -11.56 -6.22 -5.38
C LYS A 132 -12.23 -7.05 -6.46
N THR A 133 -11.96 -8.36 -6.48
CA THR A 133 -12.56 -9.29 -7.42
C THR A 133 -13.88 -9.83 -6.88
N GLU A 134 -14.95 -9.68 -7.63
CA GLU A 134 -16.26 -10.24 -7.37
C GLU A 134 -16.74 -11.05 -8.58
N PHE A 135 -17.43 -12.14 -8.34
CA PHE A 135 -18.05 -12.96 -9.38
C PHE A 135 -19.56 -12.84 -9.27
N ARG A 136 -20.18 -12.29 -10.33
CA ARG A 136 -21.64 -12.10 -10.40
C ARG A 136 -22.24 -13.03 -11.43
N GLY A 137 -23.36 -13.67 -11.06
CA GLY A 137 -24.15 -14.50 -11.96
C GLY A 137 -24.66 -13.68 -13.15
N ILE A 138 -24.38 -14.14 -14.38
CA ILE A 138 -24.76 -13.43 -15.60
C ILE A 138 -26.31 -13.39 -15.75
N HIS A 139 -26.99 -14.42 -15.30
CA HIS A 139 -28.44 -14.53 -15.48
C HIS A 139 -29.23 -14.08 -14.28
N GLN A 140 -28.75 -14.32 -13.07
CA GLN A 140 -29.48 -14.06 -11.81
C GLN A 140 -28.97 -12.82 -11.08
N GLY A 141 -27.75 -12.32 -11.40
CA GLY A 141 -27.16 -11.17 -10.74
C GLY A 141 -26.64 -11.45 -9.32
N ASP A 142 -26.75 -12.67 -8.84
CA ASP A 142 -26.30 -13.11 -7.53
C ASP A 142 -24.75 -13.09 -7.40
N MET A 143 -24.27 -13.09 -6.17
CA MET A 143 -22.84 -13.21 -5.88
C MET A 143 -22.47 -14.68 -5.72
N LEU A 144 -21.36 -15.09 -6.40
CA LEU A 144 -20.78 -16.40 -6.16
C LEU A 144 -20.10 -16.40 -4.80
N GLU A 145 -20.60 -17.21 -3.87
CA GLU A 145 -20.07 -17.32 -2.52
C GLU A 145 -19.28 -18.61 -2.33
N LEU A 146 -18.39 -18.62 -1.32
CA LEU A 146 -17.73 -19.84 -0.87
C LEU A 146 -18.72 -20.77 -0.16
N THR A 147 -18.60 -22.06 -0.42
CA THR A 147 -19.34 -23.07 0.37
C THR A 147 -18.84 -23.09 1.82
N PRO A 148 -19.63 -23.61 2.79
CA PRO A 148 -19.18 -23.75 4.17
C PRO A 148 -17.87 -24.51 4.32
N PHE A 149 -17.67 -25.56 3.52
CA PHE A 149 -16.42 -26.32 3.48
C PHE A 149 -15.24 -25.47 3.01
N GLN A 150 -15.40 -24.67 1.94
CA GLN A 150 -14.36 -23.77 1.45
C GLN A 150 -14.01 -22.68 2.46
N LYS A 151 -15.03 -22.07 3.11
CA LYS A 151 -14.81 -21.07 4.17
C LYS A 151 -13.97 -21.64 5.32
N GLN A 152 -14.29 -22.86 5.75
CA GLN A 152 -13.55 -23.55 6.80
C GLN A 152 -12.11 -23.89 6.36
N THR A 153 -11.94 -24.37 5.14
CA THR A 153 -10.65 -24.83 4.60
C THR A 153 -9.70 -23.65 4.38
N PHE A 154 -10.19 -22.59 3.75
CA PHE A 154 -9.38 -21.42 3.40
C PHE A 154 -9.33 -20.37 4.52
N LYS A 155 -10.17 -20.50 5.54
CA LYS A 155 -10.29 -19.54 6.67
C LYS A 155 -10.60 -18.11 6.22
N VAL A 156 -11.47 -17.99 5.23
CA VAL A 156 -11.96 -16.73 4.67
C VAL A 156 -13.47 -16.80 4.45
N ASP A 157 -14.16 -15.66 4.47
CA ASP A 157 -15.61 -15.61 4.38
C ASP A 157 -16.10 -15.41 2.94
N THR A 158 -15.31 -14.77 2.09
CA THR A 158 -15.69 -14.39 0.73
C THR A 158 -14.65 -14.77 -0.29
N VAL A 159 -15.09 -14.96 -1.55
CA VAL A 159 -14.19 -15.25 -2.67
C VAL A 159 -13.17 -14.12 -2.87
N SER A 160 -13.57 -12.87 -2.69
CA SER A 160 -12.68 -11.71 -2.86
C SER A 160 -11.47 -11.73 -1.93
N GLN A 161 -11.57 -12.35 -0.75
CA GLN A 161 -10.44 -12.47 0.18
C GLN A 161 -9.32 -13.41 -0.31
N LEU A 162 -9.60 -14.26 -1.30
CA LEU A 162 -8.59 -15.12 -1.94
C LEU A 162 -7.82 -14.40 -3.06
N TYR A 163 -8.40 -13.33 -3.61
CA TYR A 163 -7.85 -12.58 -4.73
C TYR A 163 -7.06 -11.35 -4.26
N PRO A 164 -6.13 -10.84 -5.08
CA PRO A 164 -5.50 -9.56 -4.79
C PRO A 164 -6.53 -8.43 -4.63
N GLU A 165 -6.23 -7.50 -3.72
CA GLU A 165 -6.97 -6.26 -3.56
C GLU A 165 -6.08 -5.07 -3.85
N TYR A 166 -6.65 -4.05 -4.48
CA TYR A 166 -5.94 -2.86 -4.92
C TYR A 166 -6.47 -1.63 -4.21
N TYR A 167 -5.59 -0.84 -3.65
CA TYR A 167 -5.88 0.48 -3.10
C TYR A 167 -5.10 1.53 -3.88
N ILE A 168 -5.80 2.56 -4.38
CA ILE A 168 -5.19 3.68 -5.10
C ILE A 168 -5.49 4.94 -4.31
N LEU A 169 -4.44 5.63 -3.88
CA LEU A 169 -4.52 6.90 -3.19
C LEU A 169 -4.01 8.00 -4.13
N LYS A 170 -4.92 8.84 -4.64
CA LYS A 170 -4.65 9.99 -5.51
C LYS A 170 -4.36 11.20 -4.64
N VAL A 171 -3.15 11.27 -4.10
CA VAL A 171 -2.80 12.21 -3.03
C VAL A 171 -2.93 13.66 -3.45
N ASN A 172 -2.55 14.01 -4.68
CA ASN A 172 -2.65 15.38 -5.19
C ASN A 172 -4.09 15.87 -5.38
N ASP A 173 -5.04 14.95 -5.49
CA ASP A 173 -6.45 15.31 -5.66
C ASP A 173 -7.11 15.70 -4.32
N PHE A 174 -6.44 15.46 -3.19
CA PHE A 174 -6.93 15.83 -1.87
C PHE A 174 -6.66 17.31 -1.56
N ASN A 175 -7.73 18.10 -1.53
CA ASN A 175 -7.68 19.55 -1.28
C ASN A 175 -8.64 20.02 -0.17
N GLN A 176 -9.09 19.08 0.67
CA GLN A 176 -10.10 19.32 1.71
C GLN A 176 -9.47 19.27 3.11
N VAL A 177 -10.25 19.73 4.09
CA VAL A 177 -9.92 19.53 5.51
C VAL A 177 -10.16 18.06 5.85
N ALA A 178 -9.16 17.40 6.44
CA ALA A 178 -9.28 16.02 6.87
C ALA A 178 -10.36 15.86 7.95
N LYS A 179 -11.32 14.95 7.74
CA LYS A 179 -12.47 14.67 8.62
C LYS A 179 -12.51 13.24 9.13
N SER A 180 -11.60 12.40 8.65
CA SER A 180 -11.50 11.00 9.04
C SER A 180 -10.04 10.60 9.20
N PRO A 181 -9.72 9.53 9.94
CA PRO A 181 -8.36 9.02 10.08
C PRO A 181 -7.67 8.74 8.74
N LEU A 182 -8.41 8.26 7.74
CA LEU A 182 -7.85 8.01 6.40
C LEU A 182 -7.52 9.33 5.68
N GLU A 183 -8.36 10.34 5.78
CA GLU A 183 -8.09 11.66 5.21
C GLU A 183 -6.93 12.37 5.92
N GLU A 184 -6.73 12.15 7.23
CA GLU A 184 -5.55 12.62 7.96
C GLU A 184 -4.26 12.02 7.39
N TRP A 185 -4.27 10.72 7.05
CA TRP A 185 -3.16 10.08 6.36
C TRP A 185 -2.92 10.65 4.97
N ILE A 186 -3.99 10.88 4.19
CA ILE A 186 -3.86 11.47 2.84
C ILE A 186 -3.31 12.90 2.94
N TYR A 187 -3.79 13.70 3.90
CA TYR A 187 -3.28 15.02 4.18
C TYR A 187 -1.78 14.99 4.51
N TYR A 188 -1.38 14.08 5.41
CA TYR A 188 0.03 13.88 5.75
C TYR A 188 0.87 13.46 4.54
N LEU A 189 0.38 12.53 3.73
CA LEU A 189 1.04 12.09 2.49
C LEU A 189 1.18 13.24 1.47
N ASN A 190 0.23 14.16 1.45
CA ASN A 190 0.24 15.31 0.53
C ASN A 190 1.14 16.44 0.99
N THR A 191 1.09 16.79 2.27
CA THR A 191 1.72 18.02 2.79
C THR A 191 3.01 17.77 3.57
N GLY A 192 3.18 16.57 4.15
CA GLY A 192 4.21 16.27 5.12
C GLY A 192 3.91 16.74 6.54
N ASP A 193 2.76 17.39 6.74
CA ASP A 193 2.34 17.95 8.03
C ASP A 193 1.24 17.09 8.65
N ILE A 194 1.25 16.99 9.98
CA ILE A 194 0.19 16.28 10.71
C ILE A 194 -0.84 17.31 11.19
N PRO A 195 -2.15 17.09 10.92
CA PRO A 195 -3.18 17.96 11.46
C PRO A 195 -3.11 18.06 13.00
N ASP A 196 -3.34 19.26 13.56
CA ASP A 196 -3.29 19.47 15.01
C ASP A 196 -4.28 18.58 15.79
N SER A 197 -5.38 18.22 15.16
CA SER A 197 -6.44 17.36 15.69
C SER A 197 -6.32 15.90 15.25
N ALA A 198 -5.15 15.47 14.75
CA ALA A 198 -4.98 14.12 14.23
C ALA A 198 -5.31 13.04 15.25
N THR A 199 -6.15 12.09 14.85
CA THR A 199 -6.60 10.93 15.62
C THR A 199 -6.17 9.60 15.00
N ALA A 200 -5.67 9.63 13.76
CA ALA A 200 -5.28 8.45 13.03
C ALA A 200 -4.18 7.67 13.75
N PRO A 201 -4.32 6.34 13.89
CA PRO A 201 -3.24 5.49 14.38
C PRO A 201 -1.96 5.73 13.60
N GLY A 202 -0.82 5.85 14.29
CA GLY A 202 0.48 6.10 13.67
C GLY A 202 0.79 7.57 13.37
N LEU A 203 -0.19 8.50 13.46
CA LEU A 203 0.00 9.95 13.27
C LEU A 203 -0.06 10.73 14.62
N THR A 204 0.43 10.16 15.70
CA THR A 204 0.45 10.89 16.98
C THR A 204 1.66 11.80 17.08
N ARG A 205 1.54 12.92 17.83
CA ARG A 205 2.65 13.90 18.04
C ARG A 205 3.94 13.28 18.60
N SER A 206 3.85 12.15 19.31
CA SER A 206 5.02 11.41 19.80
C SER A 206 5.79 10.72 18.67
N GLU A 207 5.08 10.27 17.65
CA GLU A 207 5.64 9.67 16.44
C GLU A 207 6.17 10.72 15.48
N GLU A 208 5.48 11.87 15.36
CA GLU A 208 5.96 13.06 14.66
C GLU A 208 7.34 13.51 15.11
N ARG A 209 7.61 13.50 16.43
CA ARG A 209 8.93 13.86 16.96
C ARG A 209 10.04 12.89 16.56
N ARG A 210 9.70 11.62 16.33
CA ARG A 210 10.64 10.63 15.76
C ARG A 210 10.90 10.90 14.29
N VAL A 211 9.83 11.06 13.51
CA VAL A 211 9.87 11.30 12.07
C VAL A 211 10.52 12.64 11.76
N GLY A 212 10.08 13.72 12.40
CA GLY A 212 10.61 15.06 12.21
C GLY A 212 12.09 15.22 12.63
N LYS A 213 12.55 14.50 13.67
CA LYS A 213 13.96 14.48 14.06
C LYS A 213 14.83 13.75 13.05
N GLU A 214 14.38 12.62 12.52
CA GLU A 214 15.13 11.88 11.51
C GLU A 214 15.20 12.63 10.18
N CYS A 215 14.14 13.36 9.81
CA CYS A 215 14.14 14.23 8.64
C CYS A 215 14.99 15.49 8.84
N ARG A 216 14.99 16.11 10.01
CA ARG A 216 15.74 17.36 10.29
C ARG A 216 17.22 17.13 10.66
N SER A 217 17.58 16.04 11.33
CA SER A 217 18.93 15.79 11.81
C SER A 217 19.99 15.56 10.73
N ARG A 218 19.59 15.39 9.44
CA ARG A 218 20.49 15.27 8.30
C ARG A 218 20.51 16.49 7.35
N TRP A 219 19.95 17.59 7.80
CA TRP A 219 19.93 18.85 7.04
C TRP A 219 20.80 19.94 7.69
N SER A 220 21.90 19.55 8.31
CA SER A 220 22.97 20.53 8.58
C SER A 220 23.71 20.80 7.26
N PRO A 221 23.78 22.07 6.80
CA PRO A 221 24.51 22.40 5.56
C PRO A 221 26.02 22.35 5.67
N TYR A 222 26.57 21.81 6.76
CA TYR A 222 28.00 21.73 7.03
C TYR A 222 28.40 20.27 7.29
N HIS A 223 28.71 19.58 6.20
CA HIS A 223 29.80 18.58 6.09
C HIS A 223 30.04 18.32 4.60
#